data_9cd3b65771b159e1719d28097b5b97b5
#
_entry.id   9cd3b65771b159e1719d28097b5b97b5
#
_cell.length_a   1.000
_cell.length_b   1.000
_cell.length_c   1.000
_cell.angle_alpha   90.00
_cell.angle_beta   90.00
_cell.angle_gamma   90.00
#
_symmetry.space_group_name_H-M   'P 1'
#
loop_
_entity.id
_entity.type
_entity.pdbx_description
1 polymer ?
#
loop_
_entity_poly.entity_id
_entity_poly.type
_entity_poly.pdbx_seq_one_letter_code
_entity_poly.pdbx_strand_id
1 'polypeptide(L)'
;RIKMKNIGLIGCGNIAETYFRSEEYFNNIKFVACADKFPEASKKCADQYGIQSLSVDEILLDSNIDIILNLTIPQAHYQVSKQALVAGKHVYSEKPMSIKFHEAKELLKIAKKNHLYFGNAPDTFLGGGGQTARQLIDSGEIGEILTGNFIFAFPGVQEFHPRYLYCFYYLH
;
A
#
# COMPACT_ATOMS: atom_id res chain seq x y z
N ARG A 1 -12.93 17.19 -14.75
CA ARG A 1 -13.30 16.52 -13.47
C ARG A 1 -12.46 15.26 -13.35
N ILE A 2 -11.76 15.09 -12.24
CA ILE A 2 -11.07 13.83 -11.92
C ILE A 2 -12.15 12.76 -11.74
N LYS A 3 -12.04 11.65 -12.49
CA LYS A 3 -13.02 10.55 -12.41
C LYS A 3 -12.84 9.82 -11.08
N MET A 4 -13.95 9.52 -10.38
CA MET A 4 -13.97 8.67 -9.20
C MET A 4 -13.30 7.32 -9.51
N LYS A 5 -12.45 6.84 -8.61
CA LYS A 5 -11.76 5.56 -8.69
C LYS A 5 -12.21 4.63 -7.57
N ASN A 6 -12.66 3.46 -7.94
CA ASN A 6 -13.09 2.46 -7.00
C ASN A 6 -11.92 1.58 -6.56
N ILE A 7 -11.81 1.36 -5.26
CA ILE A 7 -10.74 0.60 -4.62
C ILE A 7 -11.29 -0.71 -4.08
N GLY A 8 -10.63 -1.81 -4.43
CA GLY A 8 -10.74 -3.10 -3.77
C GLY A 8 -9.54 -3.30 -2.83
N LEU A 9 -9.81 -3.53 -1.55
CA LEU A 9 -8.78 -3.74 -0.53
C LEU A 9 -8.57 -5.24 -0.31
N ILE A 10 -7.32 -5.70 -0.35
CA ILE A 10 -6.94 -7.08 -0.05
C ILE A 10 -6.02 -7.10 1.16
N GLY A 11 -6.48 -7.74 2.25
CA GLY A 11 -5.80 -7.78 3.54
C GLY A 11 -6.45 -6.87 4.59
N CYS A 12 -7.41 -7.41 5.34
CA CYS A 12 -8.20 -6.70 6.36
C CYS A 12 -7.52 -6.74 7.75
N GLY A 13 -6.20 -6.54 7.79
CA GLY A 13 -5.41 -6.49 9.02
C GLY A 13 -5.44 -5.12 9.72
N ASN A 14 -4.59 -4.94 10.73
CA ASN A 14 -4.57 -3.75 11.58
C ASN A 14 -4.42 -2.42 10.82
N ILE A 15 -3.67 -2.40 9.72
CA ILE A 15 -3.43 -1.17 8.96
C ILE A 15 -4.62 -0.76 8.08
N ALA A 16 -5.57 -1.68 7.82
CA ALA A 16 -6.69 -1.43 6.91
C ALA A 16 -7.54 -0.23 7.35
N GLU A 17 -7.78 -0.06 8.66
CA GLU A 17 -8.52 1.08 9.19
C GLU A 17 -7.91 2.41 8.80
N THR A 18 -6.57 2.54 8.87
CA THR A 18 -5.87 3.77 8.49
C THR A 18 -6.12 4.12 7.02
N TYR A 19 -6.14 3.11 6.16
CA TYR A 19 -6.41 3.31 4.73
C TYR A 19 -7.88 3.62 4.45
N PHE A 20 -8.83 2.98 5.11
CA PHE A 20 -10.25 3.33 4.95
C PHE A 20 -10.54 4.78 5.33
N ARG A 21 -9.93 5.28 6.39
CA ARG A 21 -10.05 6.69 6.80
C ARG A 21 -9.49 7.67 5.77
N SER A 22 -8.62 7.23 4.86
CA SER A 22 -8.08 8.09 3.81
C SER A 22 -9.15 8.60 2.83
N GLU A 23 -10.29 7.91 2.72
CA GLU A 23 -11.43 8.35 1.90
C GLU A 23 -11.95 9.74 2.32
N GLU A 24 -11.81 10.10 3.59
CA GLU A 24 -12.19 11.41 4.10
C GLU A 24 -11.34 12.56 3.53
N TYR A 25 -10.11 12.26 3.08
CA TYR A 25 -9.14 13.23 2.57
C TYR A 25 -9.06 13.28 1.04
N PHE A 26 -9.58 12.26 0.36
CA PHE A 26 -9.50 12.15 -1.11
C PHE A 26 -10.88 12.10 -1.76
N ASN A 27 -11.27 13.18 -2.44
CA ASN A 27 -12.59 13.32 -3.06
C ASN A 27 -12.79 12.48 -4.35
N ASN A 28 -11.79 11.71 -4.75
CA ASN A 28 -11.78 10.99 -6.03
C ASN A 28 -11.52 9.48 -5.90
N ILE A 29 -11.56 8.96 -4.68
CA ILE A 29 -11.47 7.52 -4.42
C ILE A 29 -12.69 7.05 -3.62
N LYS A 30 -13.02 5.77 -3.74
CA LYS A 30 -14.06 5.11 -2.95
C LYS A 30 -13.69 3.65 -2.72
N PHE A 31 -13.75 3.21 -1.48
CA PHE A 31 -13.66 1.79 -1.17
C PHE A 31 -15.01 1.11 -1.45
N VAL A 32 -15.00 0.05 -2.25
CA VAL A 32 -16.23 -0.64 -2.67
C VAL A 32 -16.28 -2.10 -2.24
N ALA A 33 -15.12 -2.72 -2.05
CA ALA A 33 -15.01 -4.10 -1.62
C ALA A 33 -13.72 -4.37 -0.83
N CYS A 34 -13.76 -5.41 -0.01
CA CYS A 34 -12.56 -5.95 0.63
C CYS A 34 -12.52 -7.48 0.57
N ALA A 35 -11.32 -8.03 0.64
CA ALA A 35 -11.04 -9.46 0.74
C ALA A 35 -9.95 -9.74 1.77
N ASP A 36 -10.00 -10.91 2.35
CA ASP A 36 -8.94 -11.42 3.22
C ASP A 36 -8.82 -12.94 3.04
N LYS A 37 -7.66 -13.49 3.37
CA LYS A 37 -7.47 -14.95 3.45
C LYS A 37 -8.44 -15.61 4.45
N PHE A 38 -8.81 -14.86 5.49
CA PHE A 38 -9.78 -15.27 6.50
C PHE A 38 -11.11 -14.56 6.23
N PRO A 39 -12.15 -15.29 5.78
CA PRO A 39 -13.44 -14.69 5.41
C PRO A 39 -14.11 -13.89 6.53
N GLU A 40 -13.89 -14.28 7.77
CA GLU A 40 -14.43 -13.56 8.94
C GLU A 40 -13.82 -12.15 9.08
N ALA A 41 -12.54 -12.00 8.71
CA ALA A 41 -11.86 -10.70 8.76
C ALA A 41 -12.40 -9.76 7.68
N SER A 42 -12.59 -10.24 6.45
CA SER A 42 -13.19 -9.44 5.38
C SER A 42 -14.65 -9.10 5.66
N LYS A 43 -15.43 -10.04 6.19
CA LYS A 43 -16.83 -9.79 6.58
C LYS A 43 -16.95 -8.73 7.64
N LYS A 44 -16.16 -8.85 8.74
CA LYS A 44 -16.13 -7.84 9.79
C LYS A 44 -15.78 -6.45 9.24
N CYS A 45 -14.78 -6.39 8.37
CA CYS A 45 -14.35 -5.17 7.74
C CYS A 45 -15.45 -4.58 6.84
N ALA A 46 -16.08 -5.41 6.02
CA ALA A 46 -17.16 -5.00 5.13
C ALA A 46 -18.38 -4.45 5.90
N ASP A 47 -18.77 -5.12 6.97
CA ASP A 47 -19.88 -4.68 7.85
C ASP A 47 -19.56 -3.33 8.51
N GLN A 48 -18.31 -3.11 8.91
CA GLN A 48 -17.87 -1.87 9.57
C GLN A 48 -17.90 -0.66 8.63
N TYR A 49 -17.51 -0.85 7.36
CA TYR A 49 -17.34 0.24 6.38
C TYR A 49 -18.46 0.30 5.33
N GLY A 50 -19.45 -0.57 5.40
CA GLY A 50 -20.59 -0.58 4.47
C GLY A 50 -20.20 -0.92 3.03
N ILE A 51 -19.21 -1.81 2.84
CA ILE A 51 -18.70 -2.26 1.55
C ILE A 51 -18.93 -3.76 1.36
N GLN A 52 -18.57 -4.29 0.19
CA GLN A 52 -18.74 -5.71 -0.09
C GLN A 52 -17.58 -6.55 0.47
N SER A 53 -17.90 -7.71 1.06
CA SER A 53 -16.92 -8.76 1.35
C SER A 53 -16.91 -9.75 0.19
N LEU A 54 -15.81 -9.82 -0.53
CA LEU A 54 -15.63 -10.66 -1.71
C LEU A 54 -14.40 -11.57 -1.52
N SER A 55 -14.29 -12.60 -2.34
CA SER A 55 -13.02 -13.33 -2.49
C SER A 55 -12.01 -12.48 -3.29
N VAL A 56 -10.72 -12.86 -3.20
CA VAL A 56 -9.68 -12.20 -3.99
C VAL A 56 -9.96 -12.29 -5.49
N ASP A 57 -10.42 -13.46 -5.96
CA ASP A 57 -10.72 -13.67 -7.37
C ASP A 57 -11.90 -12.80 -7.84
N GLU A 58 -12.96 -12.68 -7.03
CA GLU A 58 -14.09 -11.81 -7.35
C GLU A 58 -13.66 -10.34 -7.42
N ILE A 59 -12.84 -9.85 -6.47
CA ILE A 59 -12.28 -8.48 -6.52
C ILE A 59 -11.47 -8.25 -7.80
N LEU A 60 -10.63 -9.22 -8.19
CA LEU A 60 -9.79 -9.08 -9.38
C LEU A 60 -10.59 -9.09 -10.68
N LEU A 61 -11.71 -9.82 -10.73
CA LEU A 61 -12.59 -9.91 -11.88
C LEU A 61 -13.62 -8.79 -11.97
N ASP A 62 -13.89 -8.06 -10.87
CA ASP A 62 -14.88 -6.99 -10.86
C ASP A 62 -14.41 -5.79 -11.69
N SER A 63 -15.10 -5.54 -12.81
CA SER A 63 -14.81 -4.42 -13.70
C SER A 63 -15.07 -3.03 -13.08
N ASN A 64 -15.81 -2.95 -11.98
CA ASN A 64 -16.05 -1.69 -11.27
C ASN A 64 -14.86 -1.30 -10.38
N ILE A 65 -13.94 -2.21 -10.10
CA ILE A 65 -12.74 -1.92 -9.29
C ILE A 65 -11.62 -1.46 -10.20
N ASP A 66 -11.10 -0.26 -9.97
CA ASP A 66 -10.00 0.33 -10.73
C ASP A 66 -8.63 0.01 -10.09
N ILE A 67 -8.57 0.04 -8.77
CA ILE A 67 -7.32 -0.01 -7.99
C ILE A 67 -7.41 -1.12 -6.96
N ILE A 68 -6.36 -1.92 -6.84
CA ILE A 68 -6.16 -2.84 -5.73
C ILE A 68 -5.22 -2.22 -4.70
N LEU A 69 -5.72 -2.11 -3.48
CA LEU A 69 -4.93 -1.77 -2.31
C LEU A 69 -4.49 -3.07 -1.63
N ASN A 70 -3.20 -3.39 -1.74
CA ASN A 70 -2.63 -4.63 -1.21
C ASN A 70 -2.03 -4.39 0.18
N LEU A 71 -2.75 -4.79 1.21
CA LEU A 71 -2.37 -4.70 2.62
C LEU A 71 -2.11 -6.08 3.24
N THR A 72 -1.79 -7.05 2.43
CA THR A 72 -1.47 -8.40 2.89
C THR A 72 -0.16 -8.45 3.68
N ILE A 73 0.28 -9.63 4.06
CA ILE A 73 1.60 -9.80 4.68
C ILE A 73 2.71 -9.71 3.62
N PRO A 74 3.96 -9.35 4.00
CA PRO A 74 5.07 -9.19 3.07
C PRO A 74 5.28 -10.37 2.10
N GLN A 75 5.06 -11.59 2.57
CA GLN A 75 5.21 -12.82 1.79
C GLN A 75 4.18 -12.93 0.65
N ALA A 76 3.04 -12.26 0.78
CA ALA A 76 1.97 -12.29 -0.22
C ALA A 76 1.97 -11.06 -1.15
N HIS A 77 2.72 -10.00 -0.83
CA HIS A 77 2.72 -8.74 -1.58
C HIS A 77 2.97 -8.94 -3.07
N TYR A 78 4.02 -9.70 -3.41
CA TYR A 78 4.37 -9.96 -4.79
C TYR A 78 3.25 -10.67 -5.54
N GLN A 79 2.75 -11.79 -4.97
CA GLN A 79 1.77 -12.62 -5.67
C GLN A 79 0.45 -11.88 -5.89
N VAL A 80 -0.06 -11.22 -4.86
CA VAL A 80 -1.31 -10.45 -4.95
C VAL A 80 -1.18 -9.27 -5.92
N SER A 81 -0.08 -8.51 -5.82
CA SER A 81 0.16 -7.39 -6.74
C SER A 81 0.31 -7.84 -8.19
N LYS A 82 0.98 -8.98 -8.43
CA LYS A 82 1.12 -9.56 -9.77
C LYS A 82 -0.24 -9.96 -10.35
N GLN A 83 -1.06 -10.66 -9.58
CA GLN A 83 -2.41 -11.04 -10.00
C GLN A 83 -3.25 -9.81 -10.36
N ALA A 84 -3.21 -8.77 -9.53
CA ALA A 84 -3.94 -7.52 -9.78
C ALA A 84 -3.47 -6.83 -11.07
N LEU A 85 -2.17 -6.71 -11.28
CA LEU A 85 -1.61 -6.11 -12.50
C LEU A 85 -1.94 -6.92 -13.75
N VAL A 86 -1.94 -8.25 -13.66
CA VAL A 86 -2.34 -9.13 -14.78
C VAL A 86 -3.83 -9.01 -15.06
N ALA A 87 -4.66 -8.83 -14.04
CA ALA A 87 -6.09 -8.56 -14.16
C ALA A 87 -6.42 -7.13 -14.67
N GLY A 88 -5.42 -6.32 -14.99
CA GLY A 88 -5.60 -4.97 -15.52
C GLY A 88 -5.92 -3.91 -14.47
N LYS A 89 -5.66 -4.18 -13.20
CA LYS A 89 -5.89 -3.23 -12.10
C LYS A 89 -4.64 -2.41 -11.80
N HIS A 90 -4.81 -1.13 -11.48
CA HIS A 90 -3.78 -0.36 -10.80
C HIS A 90 -3.53 -0.94 -9.41
N VAL A 91 -2.33 -0.78 -8.88
CA VAL A 91 -1.97 -1.33 -7.56
C VAL A 91 -1.31 -0.27 -6.70
N TYR A 92 -1.71 -0.21 -5.44
CA TYR A 92 -0.94 0.38 -4.36
C TYR A 92 -0.70 -0.69 -3.30
N SER A 93 0.56 -0.94 -2.94
CA SER A 93 0.93 -1.99 -2.01
C SER A 93 1.62 -1.44 -0.78
N GLU A 94 1.37 -2.04 0.37
CA GLU A 94 2.18 -1.81 1.56
C GLU A 94 3.62 -2.26 1.36
N LYS A 95 4.50 -1.70 2.19
CA LYS A 95 5.93 -2.04 2.20
C LYS A 95 6.18 -3.40 2.91
N PRO A 96 7.18 -4.15 2.48
CA PRO A 96 8.02 -3.95 1.29
C PRO A 96 7.27 -4.34 0.00
N MET A 97 7.69 -3.81 -1.15
CA MET A 97 7.11 -4.12 -2.46
C MET A 97 7.09 -5.64 -2.73
N SER A 98 8.18 -6.30 -2.37
CA SER A 98 8.36 -7.76 -2.37
C SER A 98 9.55 -8.12 -1.48
N ILE A 99 9.69 -9.38 -1.14
CA ILE A 99 10.83 -9.88 -0.37
C ILE A 99 12.08 -10.01 -1.26
N LYS A 100 11.90 -10.27 -2.55
CA LYS A 100 13.00 -10.51 -3.49
C LYS A 100 13.08 -9.41 -4.53
N PHE A 101 14.28 -8.89 -4.76
CA PHE A 101 14.50 -7.80 -5.70
C PHE A 101 14.03 -8.09 -7.14
N HIS A 102 14.23 -9.31 -7.64
CA HIS A 102 13.78 -9.69 -8.98
C HIS A 102 12.25 -9.67 -9.13
N GLU A 103 11.51 -10.02 -8.05
CA GLU A 103 10.04 -9.95 -8.01
C GLU A 103 9.57 -8.49 -8.14
N ALA A 104 10.19 -7.55 -7.41
CA ALA A 104 9.89 -6.13 -7.53
C ALA A 104 10.13 -5.61 -8.96
N LYS A 105 11.25 -6.00 -9.59
CA LYS A 105 11.51 -5.67 -11.00
C LYS A 105 10.46 -6.23 -11.95
N GLU A 106 9.97 -7.43 -11.70
CA GLU A 106 8.92 -8.05 -12.51
C GLU A 106 7.61 -7.29 -12.40
N LEU A 107 7.18 -6.91 -11.18
CA LEU A 107 5.97 -6.09 -10.98
C LEU A 107 6.02 -4.78 -11.78
N LEU A 108 7.14 -4.07 -11.71
CA LEU A 108 7.32 -2.83 -12.47
C LEU A 108 7.27 -3.06 -13.99
N LYS A 109 7.83 -4.18 -14.49
CA LYS A 109 7.75 -4.54 -15.92
C LYS A 109 6.30 -4.83 -16.34
N ILE A 110 5.55 -5.57 -15.53
CA ILE A 110 4.15 -5.89 -15.80
C ILE A 110 3.32 -4.60 -15.81
N ALA A 111 3.46 -3.76 -14.80
CA ALA A 111 2.75 -2.49 -14.71
C ALA A 111 3.02 -1.61 -15.94
N LYS A 112 4.29 -1.44 -16.32
CA LYS A 112 4.69 -0.66 -17.50
C LYS A 112 4.12 -1.25 -18.79
N LYS A 113 4.20 -2.57 -18.97
CA LYS A 113 3.70 -3.26 -20.17
C LYS A 113 2.19 -3.08 -20.35
N ASN A 114 1.44 -3.10 -19.26
CA ASN A 114 -0.01 -2.99 -19.25
C ASN A 114 -0.51 -1.54 -19.08
N HIS A 115 0.38 -0.54 -19.11
CA HIS A 115 0.04 0.87 -18.88
C HIS A 115 -0.69 1.12 -17.56
N LEU A 116 -0.31 0.40 -16.50
CA LEU A 116 -0.87 0.49 -15.17
C LEU A 116 0.05 1.25 -14.22
N TYR A 117 -0.55 1.94 -13.26
CA TYR A 117 0.17 2.54 -12.16
C TYR A 117 0.43 1.50 -11.07
N PHE A 118 1.62 1.55 -10.50
CA PHE A 118 2.03 0.77 -9.35
C PHE A 118 2.68 1.69 -8.32
N GLY A 119 2.02 1.89 -7.18
CA GLY A 119 2.51 2.63 -6.03
C GLY A 119 2.91 1.70 -4.90
N ASN A 120 3.82 2.15 -4.06
CA ASN A 120 4.27 1.37 -2.91
C ASN A 120 4.56 2.29 -1.71
N ALA A 121 4.07 1.93 -0.54
CA ALA A 121 4.42 2.58 0.71
C ALA A 121 5.92 2.32 1.06
N PRO A 122 6.55 3.16 1.91
CA PRO A 122 5.96 4.28 2.64
C PRO A 122 5.85 5.54 1.78
N ASP A 123 4.91 6.40 2.16
CA ASP A 123 4.69 7.72 1.58
C ASP A 123 5.14 8.86 2.51
N THR A 124 5.74 8.54 3.64
CA THR A 124 6.15 9.47 4.70
C THR A 124 7.07 10.60 4.21
N PHE A 125 7.86 10.37 3.16
CA PHE A 125 8.69 11.39 2.51
C PHE A 125 7.86 12.48 1.80
N LEU A 126 6.58 12.24 1.52
CA LEU A 126 5.65 13.23 0.99
C LEU A 126 5.03 14.11 2.08
N GLY A 127 5.25 13.79 3.36
CA GLY A 127 4.81 14.61 4.49
C GLY A 127 5.50 15.96 4.56
N GLY A 128 4.91 16.91 5.30
CA GLY A 128 5.35 18.31 5.35
C GLY A 128 6.84 18.50 5.62
N GLY A 129 7.41 17.76 6.59
CA GLY A 129 8.85 17.84 6.90
C GLY A 129 9.74 17.41 5.71
N GLY A 130 9.37 16.30 5.03
CA GLY A 130 10.07 15.83 3.85
C GLY A 130 9.98 16.82 2.69
N GLN A 131 8.81 17.40 2.46
CA GLN A 131 8.61 18.41 1.41
C GLN A 131 9.39 19.70 1.71
N THR A 132 9.39 20.17 2.96
CA THR A 132 10.17 21.33 3.36
C THR A 132 11.67 21.11 3.18
N ALA A 133 12.19 19.95 3.62
CA ALA A 133 13.58 19.60 3.43
C ALA A 133 13.96 19.56 1.93
N ARG A 134 13.10 18.97 1.10
CA ARG A 134 13.29 18.93 -0.33
C ARG A 134 13.31 20.33 -0.95
N GLN A 135 12.39 21.20 -0.55
CA GLN A 135 12.32 22.57 -1.02
C GLN A 135 13.60 23.37 -0.70
N LEU A 136 14.09 23.26 0.54
CA LEU A 136 15.32 23.94 0.98
C LEU A 136 16.56 23.48 0.19
N ILE A 137 16.61 22.18 -0.14
CA ILE A 137 17.65 21.62 -0.99
C ILE A 137 17.56 22.17 -2.41
N ASP A 138 16.39 22.11 -3.01
CA ASP A 138 16.18 22.47 -4.41
C ASP A 138 16.31 23.98 -4.64
N SER A 139 15.99 24.82 -3.63
CA SER A 139 16.18 26.28 -3.69
C SER A 139 17.64 26.71 -3.54
N GLY A 140 18.52 25.81 -3.10
CA GLY A 140 19.92 26.10 -2.87
C GLY A 140 20.20 26.88 -1.56
N GLU A 141 19.21 27.05 -0.70
CA GLU A 141 19.36 27.80 0.56
C GLU A 141 20.42 27.21 1.50
N ILE A 142 20.65 25.91 1.44
CA ILE A 142 21.71 25.24 2.22
C ILE A 142 22.99 24.98 1.43
N GLY A 143 23.07 25.51 0.19
CA GLY A 143 24.22 25.31 -0.69
C GLY A 143 24.37 23.90 -1.23
N GLU A 144 25.57 23.54 -1.64
CA GLU A 144 25.89 22.20 -2.11
C GLU A 144 25.90 21.19 -0.98
N ILE A 145 25.17 20.07 -1.13
CA ILE A 145 25.12 19.02 -0.11
C ILE A 145 26.40 18.19 -0.16
N LEU A 146 27.19 18.25 0.88
CA LEU A 146 28.41 17.47 1.04
C LEU A 146 28.20 16.18 1.84
N THR A 147 27.38 16.26 2.89
CA THR A 147 27.10 15.11 3.78
C THR A 147 25.69 15.22 4.35
N GLY A 148 25.15 14.11 4.85
CA GLY A 148 23.89 14.07 5.57
C GLY A 148 23.88 12.99 6.64
N ASN A 149 23.21 13.26 7.76
CA ASN A 149 22.97 12.28 8.81
C ASN A 149 21.45 12.09 8.97
N PHE A 150 21.01 10.85 9.04
CA PHE A 150 19.64 10.48 9.35
C PHE A 150 19.60 9.69 10.64
N ILE A 151 18.79 10.12 11.61
CA ILE A 151 18.58 9.41 12.86
C ILE A 151 17.08 9.08 12.98
N PHE A 152 16.79 7.78 13.12
CA PHE A 152 15.44 7.28 13.39
C PHE A 152 15.52 6.40 14.64
N ALA A 153 14.92 6.88 15.73
CA ALA A 153 14.95 6.19 17.02
C ALA A 153 13.55 6.19 17.65
N PHE A 154 13.10 5.03 18.08
CA PHE A 154 11.81 4.86 18.77
C PHE A 154 11.89 3.63 19.71
N PRO A 155 10.96 3.46 20.67
CA PRO A 155 11.02 2.42 21.70
C PRO A 155 10.94 0.97 21.18
N GLY A 156 10.56 0.79 19.92
CA GLY A 156 10.35 -0.53 19.29
C GLY A 156 8.89 -0.76 18.93
N VAL A 157 8.63 -1.92 18.31
CA VAL A 157 7.30 -2.24 17.74
C VAL A 157 6.47 -3.18 18.61
N GLN A 158 6.97 -3.57 19.77
CA GLN A 158 6.41 -4.61 20.61
C GLN A 158 4.98 -4.31 21.08
N GLU A 159 4.68 -3.04 21.34
CA GLU A 159 3.40 -2.62 21.89
C GLU A 159 2.28 -2.51 20.84
N PHE A 160 2.63 -2.27 19.58
CA PHE A 160 1.64 -2.02 18.53
C PHE A 160 1.66 -3.03 17.37
N HIS A 161 2.62 -3.95 17.34
CA HIS A 161 2.67 -4.99 16.31
C HIS A 161 2.36 -6.37 16.91
N PRO A 162 1.20 -6.98 16.59
CA PRO A 162 0.76 -8.25 17.22
C PRO A 162 1.68 -9.45 16.90
N ARG A 163 2.59 -9.30 15.95
CA ARG A 163 3.55 -10.32 15.52
C ARG A 163 4.98 -9.81 15.58
N TYR A 164 5.34 -9.05 16.62
CA TYR A 164 6.66 -8.44 16.72
C TYR A 164 7.83 -9.46 16.62
N LEU A 165 7.63 -10.70 17.05
CA LEU A 165 8.62 -11.78 16.93
C LEU A 165 9.00 -12.06 15.47
N TYR A 166 8.08 -11.90 14.52
CA TYR A 166 8.37 -12.06 13.10
C TYR A 166 9.25 -10.94 12.52
N CYS A 167 9.21 -9.74 13.09
CA CYS A 167 10.06 -8.63 12.64
C CYS A 167 11.54 -8.87 12.95
N PHE A 168 11.87 -9.60 14.03
CA PHE A 168 13.24 -9.91 14.37
C PHE A 168 13.88 -11.04 13.54
N TYR A 169 13.09 -11.97 13.04
CA TYR A 169 13.60 -13.10 12.25
C TYR A 169 13.94 -12.76 10.79
N TYR A 170 13.56 -11.58 10.28
CA TYR A 170 13.82 -11.17 8.89
C TYR A 170 14.90 -10.09 8.74
N LEU A 171 15.57 -9.72 9.82
CA LEU A 171 16.66 -8.73 9.81
C LEU A 171 18.06 -9.39 9.86
N HIS A 172 18.16 -10.72 9.69
CA HIS A 172 19.42 -11.44 9.59
C HIS A 172 19.56 -12.17 8.26
#